data_2fce45d7cfa0247ab4498e110fe58d9f
#
_entry.id   2fce45d7cfa0247ab4498e110fe58d9f
#
_cell.length_a   1.000
_cell.length_b   1.000
_cell.length_c   1.000
_cell.angle_alpha   90.00
_cell.angle_beta   90.00
_cell.angle_gamma   90.00
#
_symmetry.space_group_name_H-M   'P 1'
#
loop_
_entity.id
_entity.type
_entity.pdbx_description
1 polymer ?
#
loop_
_entity_poly.entity_id
_entity_poly.type
_entity_poly.pdbx_seq_one_letter_code
_entity_poly.pdbx_strand_id
1 'polypeptide(L)'
;MNQTPDFIIFAQHGWADTHHAIAALAKNLATPQSHLVTPNLGWLKTWWRIEPLIQHVERVATETITQYPDTPIRIIGHSMGGLIWLEILNQHPEWWYQIESFVLVASPIGGADLARLIDPFSVGIGMAGALGINRRQIAQSIAKKIPTLVIAGDRDRGSDGTIIVESTKFSGAKFVSIPNLAHAQLKNHPTVIGIIREFWANPTITNPYPLDFTAQLIERLQSIPGMTDAHPRDFPRSQPYITLANGFTIRIWTSPLHVDHIFVANPEGECLYSGFVGWRHRGALHQVLAEIGNQ
;
A
#
# COMPACT_ATOMS: atom_id res chain seq x y z
N MET A 1 -0.34 -17.75 36.85
CA MET A 1 -0.10 -16.36 36.43
C MET A 1 0.19 -16.39 34.95
N ASN A 2 -0.65 -15.78 34.11
CA ASN A 2 -0.34 -15.64 32.69
C ASN A 2 0.91 -14.76 32.58
N GLN A 3 1.98 -15.31 32.03
CA GLN A 3 3.18 -14.50 31.75
C GLN A 3 2.81 -13.40 30.73
N THR A 4 3.23 -12.17 31.00
CA THR A 4 3.12 -11.07 30.03
C THR A 4 3.89 -11.46 28.78
N PRO A 5 3.31 -11.39 27.58
CA PRO A 5 4.04 -11.70 26.36
C PRO A 5 5.17 -10.70 26.12
N ASP A 6 6.24 -11.16 25.45
CA ASP A 6 7.34 -10.29 25.03
C ASP A 6 6.92 -9.36 23.88
N PHE A 7 6.04 -9.84 22.99
CA PHE A 7 5.45 -9.07 21.90
C PHE A 7 4.01 -9.49 21.64
N ILE A 8 3.19 -8.53 21.23
CA ILE A 8 1.94 -8.80 20.53
C ILE A 8 2.23 -8.71 19.03
N ILE A 9 1.91 -9.75 18.28
CA ILE A 9 2.04 -9.75 16.81
C ILE A 9 0.65 -9.81 16.21
N PHE A 10 0.20 -8.70 15.63
CA PHE A 10 -0.99 -8.66 14.80
C PHE A 10 -0.62 -9.02 13.37
N ALA A 11 -1.33 -9.98 12.78
CA ALA A 11 -1.16 -10.33 11.38
C ALA A 11 -2.51 -10.40 10.67
N GLN A 12 -2.70 -9.53 9.67
CA GLN A 12 -3.98 -9.33 9.01
C GLN A 12 -3.94 -9.72 7.54
N HIS A 13 -4.82 -10.63 7.15
CA HIS A 13 -5.03 -11.01 5.75
C HIS A 13 -5.86 -9.97 4.98
N GLY A 14 -5.85 -10.09 3.64
CA GLY A 14 -6.55 -9.18 2.75
C GLY A 14 -7.88 -9.69 2.19
N TRP A 15 -8.25 -9.12 1.05
CA TRP A 15 -9.46 -9.43 0.29
C TRP A 15 -9.44 -10.84 -0.28
N ALA A 16 -10.63 -11.49 -0.35
CA ALA A 16 -10.85 -12.84 -0.88
C ALA A 16 -9.90 -13.90 -0.29
N ASP A 17 -9.54 -13.76 1.00
CA ASP A 17 -8.56 -14.60 1.68
C ASP A 17 -9.04 -15.01 3.08
N THR A 18 -8.25 -15.85 3.73
CA THR A 18 -8.44 -16.30 5.10
C THR A 18 -7.20 -16.05 5.95
N HIS A 19 -7.35 -16.11 7.26
CA HIS A 19 -6.24 -15.84 8.20
C HIS A 19 -5.12 -16.90 8.18
N HIS A 20 -5.34 -18.10 7.61
CA HIS A 20 -4.42 -19.23 7.77
C HIS A 20 -3.00 -18.97 7.27
N ALA A 21 -2.84 -18.39 6.07
CA ALA A 21 -1.52 -18.17 5.49
C ALA A 21 -0.74 -17.08 6.25
N ILE A 22 -1.40 -15.98 6.60
CA ILE A 22 -0.77 -14.89 7.37
C ILE A 22 -0.49 -15.30 8.81
N ALA A 23 -1.32 -16.17 9.41
CA ALA A 23 -1.07 -16.76 10.71
C ALA A 23 0.17 -17.67 10.70
N ALA A 24 0.37 -18.44 9.62
CA ALA A 24 1.57 -19.24 9.44
C ALA A 24 2.83 -18.36 9.33
N LEU A 25 2.77 -17.25 8.61
CA LEU A 25 3.85 -16.26 8.55
C LEU A 25 4.14 -15.70 9.95
N ALA A 26 3.12 -15.23 10.66
CA ALA A 26 3.27 -14.70 12.02
C ALA A 26 3.87 -15.74 12.98
N LYS A 27 3.42 -17.00 12.90
CA LYS A 27 3.97 -18.11 13.71
C LYS A 27 5.45 -18.35 13.45
N ASN A 28 5.90 -18.24 12.18
CA ASN A 28 7.33 -18.37 11.83
C ASN A 28 8.18 -17.20 12.35
N LEU A 29 7.57 -16.05 12.64
CA LEU A 29 8.25 -14.85 13.13
C LEU A 29 8.21 -14.71 14.66
N ALA A 30 7.27 -15.40 15.31
CA ALA A 30 7.02 -15.32 16.73
C ALA A 30 8.13 -15.98 17.56
N THR A 31 8.33 -15.47 18.77
CA THR A 31 9.03 -16.16 19.86
C THR A 31 8.06 -17.10 20.59
N PRO A 32 8.53 -18.02 21.44
CA PRO A 32 7.65 -18.84 22.27
C PRO A 32 6.73 -18.06 23.21
N GLN A 33 7.11 -16.82 23.56
CA GLN A 33 6.36 -15.94 24.47
C GLN A 33 5.52 -14.89 23.73
N SER A 34 5.53 -14.85 22.40
CA SER A 34 4.73 -13.88 21.62
C SER A 34 3.23 -14.22 21.66
N HIS A 35 2.41 -13.18 21.81
CA HIS A 35 0.95 -13.29 21.67
C HIS A 35 0.54 -13.01 20.23
N LEU A 36 0.05 -14.04 19.52
CA LEU A 36 -0.35 -13.92 18.12
C LEU A 36 -1.83 -13.59 17.99
N VAL A 37 -2.15 -12.55 17.25
CA VAL A 37 -3.52 -12.11 16.97
C VAL A 37 -3.73 -12.03 15.45
N THR A 38 -4.57 -12.93 14.94
CA THR A 38 -4.82 -13.06 13.49
C THR A 38 -6.33 -13.03 13.21
N PRO A 39 -6.97 -11.86 13.24
CA PRO A 39 -8.41 -11.74 13.06
C PRO A 39 -8.85 -12.31 11.71
N ASN A 40 -9.90 -13.15 11.73
CA ASN A 40 -10.49 -13.70 10.52
C ASN A 40 -11.61 -12.77 10.03
N LEU A 41 -11.42 -12.14 8.88
CA LEU A 41 -12.41 -11.25 8.28
C LEU A 41 -13.62 -11.99 7.72
N GLY A 42 -13.50 -13.32 7.49
CA GLY A 42 -14.49 -14.13 6.81
C GLY A 42 -14.50 -13.85 5.29
N TRP A 43 -14.18 -14.88 4.50
CA TRP A 43 -13.97 -14.76 3.05
C TRP A 43 -15.07 -13.98 2.32
N LEU A 44 -16.36 -14.32 2.57
CA LEU A 44 -17.51 -13.64 1.94
C LEU A 44 -17.65 -12.18 2.37
N LYS A 45 -17.32 -11.84 3.62
CA LYS A 45 -17.48 -10.47 4.12
C LYS A 45 -16.49 -9.49 3.48
N THR A 46 -15.35 -9.99 3.00
CA THR A 46 -14.34 -9.15 2.33
C THR A 46 -14.79 -8.60 0.97
N TRP A 47 -15.94 -9.02 0.44
CA TRP A 47 -16.45 -8.57 -0.86
C TRP A 47 -17.35 -7.34 -0.80
N TRP A 48 -17.87 -6.96 0.36
CA TRP A 48 -18.91 -5.94 0.45
C TRP A 48 -18.36 -4.54 0.77
N ARG A 49 -17.86 -4.36 1.99
CA ARG A 49 -17.42 -3.05 2.49
C ARG A 49 -16.24 -3.23 3.44
N ILE A 50 -15.32 -2.26 3.44
CA ILE A 50 -14.13 -2.32 4.30
C ILE A 50 -14.41 -1.87 5.73
N GLU A 51 -15.35 -0.95 5.96
CA GLU A 51 -15.62 -0.34 7.26
C GLU A 51 -16.00 -1.36 8.35
N PRO A 52 -16.91 -2.33 8.12
CA PRO A 52 -17.19 -3.37 9.11
C PRO A 52 -15.99 -4.26 9.42
N LEU A 53 -15.07 -4.42 8.45
CA LEU A 53 -13.84 -5.20 8.64
C LEU A 53 -12.85 -4.41 9.51
N ILE A 54 -12.70 -3.10 9.28
CA ILE A 54 -11.91 -2.20 10.13
C ILE A 54 -12.43 -2.26 11.57
N GLN A 55 -13.73 -2.07 11.79
CA GLN A 55 -14.35 -2.13 13.13
C GLN A 55 -14.14 -3.48 13.82
N HIS A 56 -14.17 -4.59 13.07
CA HIS A 56 -13.91 -5.92 13.64
C HIS A 56 -12.45 -6.04 14.12
N VAL A 57 -11.48 -5.64 13.30
CA VAL A 57 -10.06 -5.72 13.65
C VAL A 57 -9.73 -4.72 14.78
N GLU A 58 -10.28 -3.52 14.73
CA GLU A 58 -10.14 -2.49 15.75
C GLU A 58 -10.62 -2.97 17.12
N ARG A 59 -11.79 -3.59 17.19
CA ARG A 59 -12.31 -4.16 18.44
C ARG A 59 -11.37 -5.23 19.00
N VAL A 60 -10.89 -6.16 18.18
CA VAL A 60 -9.94 -7.20 18.62
C VAL A 60 -8.62 -6.57 19.08
N ALA A 61 -8.15 -5.53 18.39
CA ALA A 61 -6.95 -4.81 18.78
C ALA A 61 -7.13 -4.11 20.13
N THR A 62 -8.24 -3.39 20.31
CA THR A 62 -8.57 -2.69 21.57
C THR A 62 -8.62 -3.66 22.75
N GLU A 63 -9.33 -4.79 22.61
CA GLU A 63 -9.40 -5.82 23.64
C GLU A 63 -8.02 -6.36 23.99
N THR A 64 -7.18 -6.64 22.98
CA THR A 64 -5.82 -7.18 23.18
C THR A 64 -4.90 -6.15 23.84
N ILE A 65 -4.89 -4.91 23.38
CA ILE A 65 -4.06 -3.82 23.93
C ILE A 65 -4.48 -3.52 25.38
N THR A 66 -5.77 -3.53 25.67
CA THR A 66 -6.27 -3.36 27.03
C THR A 66 -5.82 -4.50 27.96
N GLN A 67 -5.75 -5.72 27.45
CA GLN A 67 -5.29 -6.88 28.21
C GLN A 67 -3.77 -6.83 28.47
N TYR A 68 -2.98 -6.22 27.56
CA TYR A 68 -1.53 -6.16 27.63
C TYR A 68 -1.01 -4.73 27.37
N PRO A 69 -1.29 -3.77 28.27
CA PRO A 69 -1.14 -2.32 28.01
C PRO A 69 0.30 -1.87 27.74
N ASP A 70 1.31 -2.58 28.27
CA ASP A 70 2.72 -2.19 28.15
C ASP A 70 3.54 -3.11 27.24
N THR A 71 2.87 -3.99 26.49
CA THR A 71 3.55 -4.96 25.63
C THR A 71 3.83 -4.34 24.27
N PRO A 72 5.08 -4.39 23.76
CA PRO A 72 5.40 -3.91 22.42
C PRO A 72 4.61 -4.64 21.33
N ILE A 73 4.18 -3.91 20.31
CA ILE A 73 3.30 -4.39 19.25
C ILE A 73 4.04 -4.40 17.92
N ARG A 74 3.93 -5.50 17.19
CA ARG A 74 4.39 -5.66 15.80
C ARG A 74 3.18 -5.94 14.93
N ILE A 75 3.05 -5.20 13.84
CA ILE A 75 1.90 -5.32 12.94
C ILE A 75 2.36 -5.78 11.56
N ILE A 76 1.68 -6.77 10.98
CA ILE A 76 1.87 -7.25 9.62
C ILE A 76 0.52 -7.18 8.90
N GLY A 77 0.43 -6.40 7.84
CA GLY A 77 -0.75 -6.35 6.98
C GLY A 77 -0.43 -6.82 5.57
N HIS A 78 -1.15 -7.84 5.08
CA HIS A 78 -1.05 -8.28 3.69
C HIS A 78 -2.19 -7.69 2.87
N SER A 79 -1.87 -7.06 1.72
CA SER A 79 -2.87 -6.55 0.78
C SER A 79 -3.84 -5.57 1.49
N MET A 80 -5.16 -5.77 1.39
CA MET A 80 -6.18 -5.00 2.11
C MET A 80 -5.95 -4.98 3.63
N GLY A 81 -5.32 -6.02 4.21
CA GLY A 81 -5.01 -6.07 5.64
C GLY A 81 -4.11 -4.93 6.11
N GLY A 82 -3.18 -4.48 5.25
CA GLY A 82 -2.37 -3.30 5.53
C GLY A 82 -3.18 -2.00 5.47
N LEU A 83 -4.15 -1.90 4.56
CA LEU A 83 -5.05 -0.75 4.49
C LEU A 83 -5.94 -0.63 5.72
N ILE A 84 -6.45 -1.77 6.22
CA ILE A 84 -7.23 -1.84 7.46
C ILE A 84 -6.39 -1.29 8.63
N TRP A 85 -5.15 -1.72 8.78
CA TRP A 85 -4.27 -1.24 9.84
C TRP A 85 -3.86 0.22 9.68
N LEU A 86 -3.71 0.74 8.45
CA LEU A 86 -3.48 2.17 8.23
C LEU A 86 -4.65 3.00 8.76
N GLU A 87 -5.89 2.58 8.50
CA GLU A 87 -7.08 3.30 8.99
C GLU A 87 -7.20 3.23 10.52
N ILE A 88 -6.94 2.06 11.10
CA ILE A 88 -6.95 1.90 12.57
C ILE A 88 -5.88 2.77 13.22
N LEU A 89 -4.64 2.72 12.76
CA LEU A 89 -3.56 3.54 13.31
C LEU A 89 -3.79 5.04 13.11
N ASN A 90 -4.46 5.44 12.03
CA ASN A 90 -4.86 6.83 11.82
C ASN A 90 -5.93 7.31 12.81
N GLN A 91 -6.83 6.42 13.23
CA GLN A 91 -7.88 6.69 14.21
C GLN A 91 -7.37 6.62 15.65
N HIS A 92 -6.29 5.88 15.91
CA HIS A 92 -5.70 5.62 17.22
C HIS A 92 -4.24 6.08 17.33
N PRO A 93 -3.93 7.37 17.21
CA PRO A 93 -2.55 7.85 17.35
C PRO A 93 -1.98 7.62 18.76
N GLU A 94 -2.84 7.45 19.75
CA GLU A 94 -2.46 7.11 21.12
C GLU A 94 -1.82 5.72 21.27
N TRP A 95 -1.98 4.81 20.29
CA TRP A 95 -1.33 3.49 20.30
C TRP A 95 0.09 3.52 19.73
N TRP A 96 0.48 4.57 18.99
CA TRP A 96 1.72 4.61 18.22
C TRP A 96 2.98 4.38 19.06
N TYR A 97 2.97 4.81 20.33
CA TYR A 97 4.14 4.63 21.23
C TYR A 97 4.41 3.17 21.57
N GLN A 98 3.43 2.28 21.47
CA GLN A 98 3.57 0.84 21.69
C GLN A 98 3.95 0.08 20.42
N ILE A 99 3.76 0.69 19.22
CA ILE A 99 4.02 0.03 17.95
C ILE A 99 5.52 0.06 17.65
N GLU A 100 6.18 -1.08 17.84
CA GLU A 100 7.60 -1.23 17.54
C GLU A 100 7.86 -1.24 16.03
N SER A 101 6.96 -1.84 15.25
CA SER A 101 7.10 -1.91 13.79
C SER A 101 5.78 -2.15 13.08
N PHE A 102 5.69 -1.61 11.85
CA PHE A 102 4.59 -1.83 10.94
C PHE A 102 5.09 -2.36 9.60
N VAL A 103 4.64 -3.56 9.22
CA VAL A 103 5.03 -4.23 7.97
C VAL A 103 3.84 -4.32 7.03
N LEU A 104 4.00 -3.75 5.86
CA LEU A 104 3.02 -3.74 4.77
C LEU A 104 3.49 -4.68 3.66
N VAL A 105 2.79 -5.78 3.46
CA VAL A 105 3.12 -6.79 2.43
C VAL A 105 2.13 -6.66 1.29
N ALA A 106 2.58 -6.22 0.13
CA ALA A 106 1.76 -6.01 -1.07
C ALA A 106 0.46 -5.22 -0.83
N SER A 107 0.53 -4.20 0.04
CA SER A 107 -0.63 -3.35 0.36
C SER A 107 -0.68 -2.16 -0.59
N PRO A 108 -1.81 -1.94 -1.31
CA PRO A 108 -1.92 -0.89 -2.33
C PRO A 108 -2.22 0.48 -1.70
N ILE A 109 -1.21 1.11 -1.12
CA ILE A 109 -1.30 2.37 -0.38
C ILE A 109 -1.77 3.53 -1.27
N GLY A 110 -1.32 3.56 -2.52
CA GLY A 110 -1.72 4.55 -3.53
C GLY A 110 -3.04 4.27 -4.22
N GLY A 111 -3.79 3.28 -3.74
CA GLY A 111 -4.99 2.76 -4.38
C GLY A 111 -4.68 1.57 -5.30
N ALA A 112 -5.63 0.65 -5.40
CA ALA A 112 -5.52 -0.52 -6.25
C ALA A 112 -6.32 -0.32 -7.55
N ASP A 113 -5.72 -0.65 -8.68
CA ASP A 113 -6.42 -0.83 -9.98
C ASP A 113 -7.30 -2.11 -9.98
N LEU A 114 -7.59 -2.66 -8.79
CA LEU A 114 -8.54 -3.76 -8.58
C LEU A 114 -9.96 -3.38 -9.01
N ALA A 115 -10.25 -2.09 -9.13
CA ALA A 115 -11.50 -1.61 -9.71
C ALA A 115 -11.76 -2.24 -11.09
N ARG A 116 -10.74 -2.48 -11.89
CA ARG A 116 -10.89 -3.16 -13.19
C ARG A 116 -11.27 -4.64 -13.09
N LEU A 117 -10.88 -5.31 -11.99
CA LEU A 117 -11.21 -6.73 -11.76
C LEU A 117 -12.57 -6.92 -11.09
N ILE A 118 -12.99 -5.98 -10.25
CA ILE A 118 -14.19 -6.08 -9.40
C ILE A 118 -15.30 -5.13 -9.88
N ASP A 119 -14.91 -3.99 -10.46
CA ASP A 119 -15.81 -2.95 -10.97
C ASP A 119 -15.36 -2.53 -12.39
N PRO A 120 -15.67 -3.33 -13.42
CA PRO A 120 -15.27 -3.04 -14.80
C PRO A 120 -15.84 -1.73 -15.34
N PHE A 121 -16.85 -1.17 -14.67
CA PHE A 121 -17.47 0.11 -15.03
C PHE A 121 -16.93 1.29 -14.23
N SER A 122 -15.97 1.09 -13.33
CA SER A 122 -15.34 2.12 -12.48
C SER A 122 -16.37 2.98 -11.71
N VAL A 123 -17.46 2.36 -11.28
CA VAL A 123 -18.53 3.05 -10.54
C VAL A 123 -18.10 3.36 -9.10
N GLY A 124 -17.04 2.69 -8.63
CA GLY A 124 -16.44 2.95 -7.31
C GLY A 124 -17.36 2.60 -6.15
N ILE A 125 -18.23 1.60 -6.32
CA ILE A 125 -19.19 1.19 -5.29
C ILE A 125 -18.60 0.05 -4.45
N GLY A 126 -18.83 0.11 -3.14
CA GLY A 126 -18.45 -0.95 -2.22
C GLY A 126 -16.94 -1.10 -2.02
N MET A 127 -16.46 -2.34 -2.01
CA MET A 127 -15.04 -2.67 -1.75
C MET A 127 -14.09 -2.05 -2.77
N ALA A 128 -14.46 -2.00 -4.05
CA ALA A 128 -13.63 -1.43 -5.12
C ALA A 128 -13.33 0.06 -4.87
N GLY A 129 -14.35 0.84 -4.45
CA GLY A 129 -14.17 2.24 -4.09
C GLY A 129 -13.22 2.42 -2.91
N ALA A 130 -13.36 1.60 -1.88
CA ALA A 130 -12.50 1.66 -0.69
C ALA A 130 -11.04 1.29 -0.98
N LEU A 131 -10.81 0.31 -1.85
CA LEU A 131 -9.45 -0.11 -2.25
C LEU A 131 -8.77 0.89 -3.20
N GLY A 132 -9.55 1.70 -3.93
CA GLY A 132 -9.03 2.75 -4.83
C GLY A 132 -8.58 4.03 -4.13
N ILE A 133 -8.82 4.18 -2.83
CA ILE A 133 -8.45 5.40 -2.09
C ILE A 133 -6.93 5.46 -1.90
N ASN A 134 -6.34 6.61 -2.25
CA ASN A 134 -4.94 6.91 -1.97
C ASN A 134 -4.75 7.25 -0.49
N ARG A 135 -3.96 6.41 0.21
CA ARG A 135 -3.66 6.53 1.65
C ARG A 135 -2.22 6.95 1.95
N ARG A 136 -1.48 7.43 0.94
CA ARG A 136 -0.06 7.79 1.12
C ARG A 136 0.16 8.80 2.23
N GLN A 137 -0.69 9.82 2.35
CA GLN A 137 -0.55 10.83 3.41
C GLN A 137 -0.70 10.23 4.81
N ILE A 138 -1.65 9.31 5.00
CA ILE A 138 -1.84 8.58 6.25
C ILE A 138 -0.59 7.73 6.53
N ALA A 139 -0.15 6.95 5.55
CA ALA A 139 1.01 6.07 5.67
C ALA A 139 2.30 6.85 5.98
N GLN A 140 2.53 7.99 5.34
CA GLN A 140 3.66 8.87 5.60
C GLN A 140 3.62 9.46 7.02
N SER A 141 2.44 9.83 7.52
CA SER A 141 2.29 10.35 8.88
C SER A 141 2.63 9.30 9.93
N ILE A 142 2.20 8.05 9.71
CA ILE A 142 2.50 6.91 10.57
C ILE A 142 4.00 6.58 10.51
N ALA A 143 4.59 6.50 9.33
CA ALA A 143 5.99 6.13 9.14
C ALA A 143 7.00 7.14 9.72
N LYS A 144 6.59 8.41 9.93
CA LYS A 144 7.39 9.41 10.66
C LYS A 144 7.57 9.06 12.14
N LYS A 145 6.76 8.18 12.70
CA LYS A 145 6.75 7.84 14.13
C LYS A 145 6.93 6.35 14.40
N ILE A 146 6.55 5.51 13.46
CA ILE A 146 6.59 4.05 13.57
C ILE A 146 7.54 3.50 12.51
N PRO A 147 8.58 2.74 12.86
CA PRO A 147 9.41 2.02 11.92
C PRO A 147 8.55 1.20 10.96
N THR A 148 8.61 1.52 9.66
CA THR A 148 7.71 0.94 8.66
C THR A 148 8.50 0.27 7.53
N LEU A 149 8.12 -0.98 7.23
CA LEU A 149 8.66 -1.77 6.12
C LEU A 149 7.55 -2.03 5.10
N VAL A 150 7.85 -1.79 3.83
CA VAL A 150 7.01 -2.16 2.69
C VAL A 150 7.70 -3.27 1.90
N ILE A 151 6.99 -4.37 1.66
CA ILE A 151 7.43 -5.48 0.81
C ILE A 151 6.47 -5.59 -0.36
N ALA A 152 6.99 -5.53 -1.59
CA ALA A 152 6.24 -5.73 -2.81
C ALA A 152 6.76 -6.95 -3.57
N GLY A 153 5.87 -7.67 -4.25
CA GLY A 153 6.28 -8.64 -5.27
C GLY A 153 6.37 -7.96 -6.64
N ASP A 154 7.29 -8.39 -7.46
CA ASP A 154 7.41 -7.93 -8.84
C ASP A 154 7.51 -9.13 -9.78
N ARG A 155 6.35 -9.62 -10.21
CA ARG A 155 6.24 -10.79 -11.08
C ARG A 155 6.43 -10.46 -12.55
N ASP A 156 5.98 -9.27 -12.97
CA ASP A 156 5.81 -8.91 -14.38
C ASP A 156 6.42 -7.53 -14.74
N ARG A 157 7.42 -7.08 -13.98
CA ARG A 157 8.10 -5.78 -14.13
C ARG A 157 7.19 -4.58 -13.87
N GLY A 158 6.48 -4.62 -12.77
CA GLY A 158 5.62 -3.52 -12.33
C GLY A 158 4.47 -3.96 -11.45
N SER A 159 4.21 -5.28 -11.33
CA SER A 159 3.21 -5.80 -10.40
C SER A 159 3.54 -7.22 -9.90
N ASP A 160 2.87 -7.63 -8.81
CA ASP A 160 2.87 -9.01 -8.33
C ASP A 160 1.80 -9.88 -9.04
N GLY A 161 1.20 -9.35 -10.13
CA GLY A 161 0.08 -9.93 -10.86
C GLY A 161 -1.29 -9.48 -10.33
N THR A 162 -1.34 -8.77 -9.19
CA THR A 162 -2.56 -8.23 -8.58
C THR A 162 -2.35 -6.77 -8.17
N ILE A 163 -1.30 -6.48 -7.43
CA ILE A 163 -0.96 -5.15 -6.92
C ILE A 163 0.24 -4.60 -7.67
N ILE A 164 0.13 -3.35 -8.09
CA ILE A 164 1.19 -2.61 -8.76
C ILE A 164 2.25 -2.23 -7.73
N VAL A 165 3.51 -2.48 -8.06
CA VAL A 165 4.65 -2.18 -7.18
C VAL A 165 4.63 -0.71 -6.75
N GLU A 166 4.38 0.21 -7.69
CA GLU A 166 4.35 1.64 -7.39
C GLU A 166 3.25 2.02 -6.39
N SER A 167 2.08 1.35 -6.44
CA SER A 167 0.98 1.62 -5.51
C SER A 167 1.29 1.25 -4.06
N THR A 168 2.33 0.45 -3.83
CA THR A 168 2.77 0.08 -2.47
C THR A 168 3.73 1.11 -1.86
N LYS A 169 4.36 1.97 -2.68
CA LYS A 169 5.42 2.89 -2.26
C LYS A 169 4.86 4.18 -1.64
N PHE A 170 5.57 4.66 -0.63
CA PHE A 170 5.40 5.98 -0.04
C PHE A 170 6.66 6.40 0.72
N SER A 171 6.84 7.69 0.95
CA SER A 171 8.01 8.25 1.63
C SER A 171 8.00 7.92 3.13
N GLY A 172 9.18 7.63 3.70
CA GLY A 172 9.37 7.35 5.11
C GLY A 172 9.33 5.87 5.49
N ALA A 173 9.11 4.97 4.54
CA ALA A 173 9.18 3.52 4.77
C ALA A 173 10.43 2.89 4.12
N LYS A 174 11.00 1.86 4.77
CA LYS A 174 11.97 0.97 4.11
C LYS A 174 11.22 0.17 3.05
N PHE A 175 11.67 0.21 1.81
CA PHE A 175 11.03 -0.48 0.68
C PHE A 175 11.89 -1.64 0.17
N VAL A 176 11.26 -2.80 -0.04
CA VAL A 176 11.88 -3.99 -0.63
C VAL A 176 10.97 -4.57 -1.71
N SER A 177 11.49 -4.70 -2.93
CA SER A 177 10.82 -5.43 -4.02
C SER A 177 11.44 -6.81 -4.18
N ILE A 178 10.59 -7.85 -4.33
CA ILE A 178 11.03 -9.24 -4.52
C ILE A 178 10.68 -9.64 -5.95
N PRO A 179 11.69 -9.85 -6.83
CA PRO A 179 11.44 -10.22 -8.21
C PRO A 179 10.81 -11.61 -8.33
N ASN A 180 9.98 -11.79 -9.37
CA ASN A 180 9.34 -13.06 -9.73
C ASN A 180 8.39 -13.64 -8.68
N LEU A 181 7.95 -12.84 -7.70
CA LEU A 181 7.05 -13.30 -6.64
C LEU A 181 5.62 -12.78 -6.84
N ALA A 182 4.67 -13.71 -6.91
CA ALA A 182 3.26 -13.39 -7.10
C ALA A 182 2.56 -13.02 -5.78
N HIS A 183 1.48 -12.24 -5.87
CA HIS A 183 0.69 -11.71 -4.74
C HIS A 183 0.36 -12.76 -3.67
N ALA A 184 -0.20 -13.89 -4.09
CA ALA A 184 -0.60 -14.95 -3.16
C ALA A 184 0.59 -15.63 -2.44
N GLN A 185 1.78 -15.61 -3.03
CA GLN A 185 2.96 -16.23 -2.45
C GLN A 185 3.56 -15.37 -1.33
N LEU A 186 3.40 -14.04 -1.39
CA LEU A 186 3.95 -13.10 -0.40
C LEU A 186 3.45 -13.34 1.03
N LYS A 187 2.29 -13.96 1.19
CA LYS A 187 1.68 -14.23 2.49
C LYS A 187 2.49 -15.15 3.40
N ASN A 188 3.34 -16.03 2.84
CA ASN A 188 4.05 -17.05 3.60
C ASN A 188 5.37 -17.48 2.95
N HIS A 189 5.96 -16.65 2.08
CA HIS A 189 7.20 -17.00 1.39
C HIS A 189 8.41 -16.88 2.35
N PRO A 190 9.37 -17.83 2.32
CA PRO A 190 10.56 -17.80 3.19
C PRO A 190 11.37 -16.50 3.06
N THR A 191 11.49 -15.94 1.85
CA THR A 191 12.18 -14.66 1.62
C THR A 191 11.49 -13.51 2.37
N VAL A 192 10.14 -13.46 2.38
CA VAL A 192 9.38 -12.46 3.14
C VAL A 192 9.64 -12.59 4.63
N ILE A 193 9.66 -13.83 5.15
CA ILE A 193 9.99 -14.11 6.55
C ILE A 193 11.40 -13.61 6.87
N GLY A 194 12.39 -13.88 6.01
CA GLY A 194 13.78 -13.43 6.17
C GLY A 194 13.90 -11.90 6.24
N ILE A 195 13.24 -11.19 5.30
CA ILE A 195 13.23 -9.72 5.24
C ILE A 195 12.61 -9.12 6.51
N ILE A 196 11.48 -9.68 6.97
CA ILE A 196 10.83 -9.20 8.20
C ILE A 196 11.70 -9.43 9.44
N ARG A 197 12.35 -10.60 9.55
CA ARG A 197 13.29 -10.88 10.65
C ARG A 197 14.45 -9.91 10.68
N GLU A 198 15.05 -9.65 9.52
CA GLU A 198 16.15 -8.68 9.39
C GLU A 198 15.69 -7.28 9.83
N PHE A 199 14.50 -6.85 9.39
CA PHE A 199 13.93 -5.58 9.79
C PHE A 199 13.65 -5.52 11.30
N TRP A 200 13.10 -6.59 11.88
CA TRP A 200 12.79 -6.65 13.32
C TRP A 200 14.02 -6.77 14.22
N ALA A 201 15.16 -7.17 13.68
CA ALA A 201 16.41 -7.15 14.46
C ALA A 201 16.88 -5.71 14.81
N ASN A 202 16.53 -4.72 13.98
CA ASN A 202 16.81 -3.31 14.22
C ASN A 202 15.79 -2.42 13.48
N PRO A 203 14.55 -2.31 13.98
CA PRO A 203 13.52 -1.51 13.36
C PRO A 203 13.85 -0.03 13.52
N THR A 204 14.06 0.67 12.41
CA THR A 204 14.42 2.09 12.41
C THR A 204 13.44 2.89 11.55
N ILE A 205 13.17 4.13 11.99
CA ILE A 205 12.44 5.09 11.18
C ILE A 205 13.33 5.49 10.00
N THR A 206 12.79 5.32 8.81
CA THR A 206 13.47 5.74 7.58
C THR A 206 13.27 7.23 7.38
N ASN A 207 14.36 8.00 7.39
CA ASN A 207 14.26 9.40 7.04
C ASN A 207 13.85 9.53 5.56
N PRO A 208 12.89 10.40 5.23
CA PRO A 208 12.59 10.69 3.85
C PRO A 208 13.86 11.18 3.16
N TYR A 209 14.25 10.52 2.05
CA TYR A 209 15.30 11.08 1.21
C TYR A 209 14.82 12.42 0.64
N PRO A 210 15.74 13.40 0.44
CA PRO A 210 15.40 14.57 -0.35
C PRO A 210 14.83 14.11 -1.68
N LEU A 211 13.60 14.50 -1.95
CA LEU A 211 12.94 14.13 -3.21
C LEU A 211 13.72 14.78 -4.35
N ASP A 212 14.26 13.97 -5.25
CA ASP A 212 14.76 14.47 -6.51
C ASP A 212 13.60 15.01 -7.37
N PHE A 213 13.93 15.63 -8.48
CA PHE A 213 12.93 16.21 -9.38
C PHE A 213 11.87 15.17 -9.79
N THR A 214 12.29 13.95 -10.10
CA THR A 214 11.41 12.86 -10.52
C THR A 214 10.43 12.46 -9.43
N ALA A 215 10.94 12.27 -8.22
CA ALA A 215 10.12 11.92 -7.07
C ALA A 215 9.12 13.03 -6.73
N GLN A 216 9.52 14.31 -6.80
CA GLN A 216 8.63 15.47 -6.61
C GLN A 216 7.51 15.51 -7.67
N LEU A 217 7.87 15.29 -8.94
CA LEU A 217 6.90 15.25 -10.04
C LEU A 217 5.89 14.11 -9.85
N ILE A 218 6.37 12.92 -9.54
CA ILE A 218 5.52 11.76 -9.29
C ILE A 218 4.60 12.01 -8.08
N GLU A 219 5.13 12.50 -6.96
CA GLU A 219 4.33 12.81 -5.77
C GLU A 219 3.24 13.85 -6.05
N ARG A 220 3.57 14.89 -6.86
CA ARG A 220 2.59 15.89 -7.31
C ARG A 220 1.47 15.26 -8.12
N LEU A 221 1.77 14.35 -9.04
CA LEU A 221 0.78 13.64 -9.82
C LEU A 221 -0.06 12.69 -8.95
N GLN A 222 0.57 11.97 -8.03
CA GLN A 222 -0.09 11.07 -7.08
C GLN A 222 -1.02 11.80 -6.10
N SER A 223 -0.79 13.11 -5.88
CA SER A 223 -1.65 13.94 -5.02
C SER A 223 -2.94 14.42 -5.70
N ILE A 224 -3.08 14.22 -7.02
CA ILE A 224 -4.29 14.60 -7.75
C ILE A 224 -5.48 13.79 -7.22
N PRO A 225 -6.61 14.43 -6.89
CA PRO A 225 -7.79 13.72 -6.43
C PRO A 225 -8.21 12.60 -7.40
N GLY A 226 -8.42 11.39 -6.89
CA GLY A 226 -8.81 10.23 -7.69
C GLY A 226 -7.70 9.61 -8.54
N MET A 227 -6.45 10.08 -8.41
CA MET A 227 -5.31 9.42 -9.04
C MET A 227 -5.13 8.02 -8.45
N THR A 228 -5.01 7.06 -9.34
CA THR A 228 -4.73 5.65 -9.02
C THR A 228 -3.52 5.20 -9.82
N ASP A 229 -2.56 4.56 -9.16
CA ASP A 229 -1.39 4.05 -9.86
C ASP A 229 -1.77 2.90 -10.79
N ALA A 230 -1.13 2.86 -11.96
CA ALA A 230 -1.42 1.93 -13.03
C ALA A 230 -0.20 1.13 -13.46
N HIS A 231 -0.41 -0.03 -14.07
CA HIS A 231 0.65 -0.78 -14.70
C HIS A 231 1.12 -0.06 -15.98
N PRO A 232 2.44 0.06 -16.23
CA PRO A 232 2.97 0.79 -17.38
C PRO A 232 2.74 0.13 -18.75
N ARG A 233 1.95 -0.97 -18.83
CA ARG A 233 1.71 -1.74 -20.07
C ARG A 233 1.19 -0.91 -21.24
N ASP A 234 0.46 0.16 -20.98
CA ASP A 234 -0.11 1.03 -22.00
C ASP A 234 0.78 2.23 -22.37
N PHE A 235 1.95 2.33 -21.73
CA PHE A 235 2.94 3.36 -22.02
C PHE A 235 3.31 3.46 -23.52
N PRO A 236 3.52 2.36 -24.27
CA PRO A 236 3.83 2.43 -25.70
C PRO A 236 2.73 3.09 -26.57
N ARG A 237 1.49 3.15 -26.04
CA ARG A 237 0.33 3.79 -26.73
C ARG A 237 0.23 5.28 -26.43
N SER A 238 0.96 5.77 -25.42
CA SER A 238 0.87 7.17 -24.97
C SER A 238 1.58 8.13 -25.90
N GLN A 239 1.09 9.38 -25.93
CA GLN A 239 1.71 10.46 -26.68
C GLN A 239 2.27 11.51 -25.70
N PRO A 240 3.40 12.17 -26.02
CA PRO A 240 3.90 13.31 -25.25
C PRO A 240 2.83 14.41 -25.16
N TYR A 241 2.57 14.87 -23.96
CA TYR A 241 1.65 15.95 -23.66
C TYR A 241 2.39 17.19 -23.14
N ILE A 242 3.37 17.01 -22.26
CA ILE A 242 4.27 18.05 -21.77
C ILE A 242 5.70 17.54 -21.91
N THR A 243 6.59 18.35 -22.45
CA THR A 243 8.04 18.12 -22.42
C THR A 243 8.66 19.18 -21.53
N LEU A 244 9.34 18.74 -20.47
CA LEU A 244 9.97 19.60 -19.50
C LEU A 244 11.38 19.99 -19.96
N ALA A 245 11.90 21.11 -19.45
CA ALA A 245 13.21 21.66 -19.85
C ALA A 245 14.38 20.68 -19.63
N ASN A 246 14.27 19.77 -18.67
CA ASN A 246 15.26 18.72 -18.38
C ASN A 246 15.08 17.44 -19.22
N GLY A 247 14.23 17.45 -20.24
CA GLY A 247 13.97 16.33 -21.14
C GLY A 247 12.96 15.28 -20.65
N PHE A 248 12.47 15.39 -19.42
CA PHE A 248 11.38 14.51 -18.95
C PHE A 248 10.09 14.81 -19.71
N THR A 249 9.27 13.79 -19.91
CA THR A 249 7.98 13.96 -20.56
C THR A 249 6.84 13.44 -19.69
N ILE A 250 5.75 14.20 -19.65
CA ILE A 250 4.45 13.68 -19.21
C ILE A 250 3.70 13.29 -20.48
N ARG A 251 3.23 12.06 -20.52
CA ARG A 251 2.55 11.48 -21.67
C ARG A 251 1.13 11.10 -21.28
N ILE A 252 0.21 11.12 -22.22
CA ILE A 252 -1.20 10.75 -22.02
C ILE A 252 -1.60 9.69 -23.03
N TRP A 253 -2.43 8.77 -22.57
CA TRP A 253 -3.21 7.86 -23.38
C TRP A 253 -4.64 7.80 -22.84
N THR A 254 -5.61 8.09 -23.69
CA THR A 254 -7.02 7.98 -23.33
C THR A 254 -7.54 6.61 -23.78
N SER A 255 -8.04 5.83 -22.82
CA SER A 255 -8.60 4.51 -23.10
C SER A 255 -9.89 4.59 -23.90
N PRO A 256 -10.36 3.49 -24.54
CA PRO A 256 -11.67 3.45 -25.21
C PRO A 256 -12.86 3.80 -24.31
N LEU A 257 -12.71 3.69 -22.99
CA LEU A 257 -13.70 4.10 -21.99
C LEU A 257 -13.54 5.57 -21.56
N HIS A 258 -12.76 6.37 -22.30
CA HIS A 258 -12.49 7.79 -22.02
C HIS A 258 -11.84 8.04 -20.63
N VAL A 259 -11.04 7.09 -20.13
CA VAL A 259 -10.21 7.24 -18.92
C VAL A 259 -8.83 7.70 -19.35
N ASP A 260 -8.35 8.81 -18.80
CA ASP A 260 -7.04 9.36 -19.10
C ASP A 260 -5.96 8.68 -18.23
N HIS A 261 -5.04 8.00 -18.90
CA HIS A 261 -3.84 7.44 -18.31
C HIS A 261 -2.69 8.41 -18.53
N ILE A 262 -1.92 8.67 -17.47
CA ILE A 262 -0.73 9.50 -17.53
C ILE A 262 0.51 8.66 -17.27
N PHE A 263 1.61 9.08 -17.87
CA PHE A 263 2.91 8.45 -17.69
C PHE A 263 3.97 9.52 -17.56
N VAL A 264 4.97 9.27 -16.72
CA VAL A 264 6.19 10.07 -16.65
C VAL A 264 7.30 9.25 -17.26
N ALA A 265 8.02 9.83 -18.22
CA ALA A 265 9.19 9.19 -18.81
C ALA A 265 10.43 10.07 -18.63
N ASN A 266 11.60 9.42 -18.46
CA ASN A 266 12.89 10.08 -18.45
C ASN A 266 13.33 10.48 -19.88
N PRO A 267 14.43 11.24 -20.02
CA PRO A 267 14.96 11.62 -21.34
C PRO A 267 15.33 10.42 -22.24
N GLU A 268 15.65 9.28 -21.65
CA GLU A 268 15.99 8.02 -22.33
C GLU A 268 14.72 7.30 -22.85
N GLY A 269 13.52 7.78 -22.50
CA GLY A 269 12.24 7.22 -22.92
C GLY A 269 11.74 6.06 -22.05
N GLU A 270 12.32 5.86 -20.87
CA GLU A 270 11.87 4.83 -19.92
C GLU A 270 10.70 5.35 -19.09
N CYS A 271 9.68 4.54 -18.90
CA CYS A 271 8.52 4.86 -18.06
C CYS A 271 8.88 4.74 -16.57
N LEU A 272 8.83 5.86 -15.86
CA LEU A 272 9.13 5.93 -14.42
C LEU A 272 7.87 5.89 -13.55
N TYR A 273 6.73 6.33 -14.09
CA TYR A 273 5.46 6.36 -13.40
C TYR A 273 4.30 6.14 -14.38
N SER A 274 3.26 5.51 -13.91
CA SER A 274 2.00 5.34 -14.60
C SER A 274 0.83 5.47 -13.63
N GLY A 275 -0.17 6.26 -14.00
CA GLY A 275 -1.40 6.42 -13.23
C GLY A 275 -2.58 6.74 -14.13
N PHE A 276 -3.78 6.73 -13.57
CA PHE A 276 -4.99 7.18 -14.24
C PHE A 276 -5.93 7.90 -13.27
N VAL A 277 -6.83 8.70 -13.81
CA VAL A 277 -7.94 9.29 -13.05
C VAL A 277 -9.27 8.86 -13.69
N GLY A 278 -10.27 8.59 -12.84
CA GLY A 278 -11.63 8.38 -13.30
C GLY A 278 -12.29 9.67 -13.82
N TRP A 279 -13.38 9.54 -14.53
CA TRP A 279 -14.10 10.65 -15.20
C TRP A 279 -14.41 11.84 -14.27
N ARG A 280 -14.73 11.59 -13.00
CA ARG A 280 -15.05 12.63 -12.01
C ARG A 280 -13.89 13.56 -11.71
N HIS A 281 -12.65 13.09 -11.85
CA HIS A 281 -11.43 13.83 -11.47
C HIS A 281 -10.60 14.27 -12.67
N ARG A 282 -11.11 14.06 -13.90
CA ARG A 282 -10.43 14.46 -15.12
C ARG A 282 -10.09 15.97 -15.16
N GLY A 283 -11.00 16.81 -14.66
CA GLY A 283 -10.75 18.26 -14.55
C GLY A 283 -9.58 18.61 -13.65
N ALA A 284 -9.46 17.94 -12.49
CA ALA A 284 -8.33 18.14 -11.58
C ALA A 284 -6.99 17.71 -12.21
N LEU A 285 -6.99 16.59 -12.98
CA LEU A 285 -5.79 16.19 -13.73
C LEU A 285 -5.36 17.28 -14.71
N HIS A 286 -6.26 17.77 -15.57
CA HIS A 286 -5.93 18.77 -16.58
C HIS A 286 -5.48 20.09 -15.97
N GLN A 287 -6.04 20.48 -14.81
CA GLN A 287 -5.58 21.67 -14.08
C GLN A 287 -4.13 21.53 -13.65
N VAL A 288 -3.77 20.43 -12.97
CA VAL A 288 -2.40 20.18 -12.50
C VAL A 288 -1.43 20.08 -13.68
N LEU A 289 -1.83 19.45 -14.79
CA LEU A 289 -1.00 19.38 -15.99
C LEU A 289 -0.75 20.77 -16.60
N ALA A 290 -1.75 21.65 -16.63
CA ALA A 290 -1.58 23.02 -17.09
C ALA A 290 -0.62 23.81 -16.19
N GLU A 291 -0.69 23.63 -14.88
CA GLU A 291 0.23 24.24 -13.93
C GLU A 291 1.67 23.75 -14.11
N ILE A 292 1.88 22.47 -14.41
CA ILE A 292 3.20 21.90 -14.69
C ILE A 292 3.76 22.43 -16.00
N GLY A 293 2.93 22.53 -17.05
CA GLY A 293 3.37 22.99 -18.37
C GLY A 293 3.72 24.50 -18.45
N ASN A 294 3.29 25.28 -17.45
CA ASN A 294 3.58 26.71 -17.34
C ASN A 294 4.82 27.02 -16.47
N GLN A 295 5.50 26.02 -15.94
CA GLN A 295 6.75 26.13 -15.16
C GLN A 295 7.98 25.87 -16.02
#